data_f49995cbdae93dcd9d9170566dd85440
#
_entry.id   f49995cbdae93dcd9d9170566dd85440
#
_cell.length_a   1.000
_cell.length_b   1.000
_cell.length_c   1.000
_cell.angle_alpha   90.00
_cell.angle_beta   90.00
_cell.angle_gamma   90.00
#
_symmetry.space_group_name_H-M   'P 1'
#
loop_
_entity.id
_entity.type
_entity.pdbx_description
1 polymer ?
#
loop_
_entity_poly.entity_id
_entity_poly.type
_entity_poly.pdbx_seq_one_letter_code
_entity_poly.pdbx_strand_id
1 'polypeptide(L)'
;TVIIDSIPYGEPLTLEDGTRIAVRVNRYGPAYYAPDGMLLFQIDNQTPGDIFMDRVDFDIVSKEVQDKIYARYRELGAFYDAEYQVERAWAEYNELGRPRDFRMYIAHQTTGSSCYNDRVIFYSTNVVLSRNTRRTYEKYYHAIYDRETGEAVSVWDLFRPDAGEMQEWLLLH
;
A
#
# COMPACT_ATOMS: atom_id res chain seq x y z
N THR A 1 10.82 7.13 -7.18
CA THR A 1 9.70 6.24 -6.80
C THR A 1 10.05 4.89 -7.35
N VAL A 2 10.45 3.96 -6.50
CA VAL A 2 10.70 2.57 -6.90
C VAL A 2 9.33 1.94 -7.05
N ILE A 3 8.94 1.64 -8.29
CA ILE A 3 7.80 0.77 -8.56
C ILE A 3 8.30 -0.64 -8.23
N ILE A 4 7.87 -1.18 -7.12
CA ILE A 4 8.11 -2.58 -6.80
C ILE A 4 7.09 -3.37 -7.61
N ASP A 5 7.56 -4.20 -8.52
CA ASP A 5 6.70 -5.13 -9.26
C ASP A 5 5.84 -5.88 -8.23
N SER A 6 4.53 -5.76 -8.39
CA SER A 6 3.58 -6.42 -7.50
C SER A 6 3.86 -7.91 -7.53
N ILE A 7 4.22 -8.49 -6.39
CA ILE A 7 4.31 -9.95 -6.26
C ILE A 7 2.96 -10.53 -6.71
N PRO A 8 2.94 -11.41 -7.73
CA PRO A 8 1.71 -11.98 -8.19
C PRO A 8 0.97 -12.66 -7.02
N TYR A 9 -0.28 -12.31 -6.85
CA TYR A 9 -1.12 -12.86 -5.80
C TYR A 9 -1.08 -14.40 -5.82
N GLY A 10 -0.45 -15.00 -4.81
CA GLY A 10 -0.47 -16.45 -4.61
C GLY A 10 0.76 -17.22 -5.11
N GLU A 11 1.81 -16.57 -5.59
CA GLU A 11 3.05 -17.30 -5.92
C GLU A 11 3.99 -17.43 -4.72
N PRO A 12 4.62 -18.61 -4.56
CA PRO A 12 5.63 -18.82 -3.52
C PRO A 12 6.85 -17.93 -3.77
N LEU A 13 7.41 -17.35 -2.70
CA LEU A 13 8.67 -16.63 -2.76
C LEU A 13 9.84 -17.61 -2.60
N THR A 14 10.94 -17.30 -3.29
CA THR A 14 12.24 -17.94 -3.02
C THR A 14 13.18 -16.86 -2.53
N LEU A 15 13.57 -16.94 -1.27
CA LEU A 15 14.45 -15.98 -0.61
C LEU A 15 15.90 -16.10 -1.12
N GLU A 16 16.75 -15.12 -0.81
CA GLU A 16 18.16 -15.09 -1.21
C GLU A 16 18.94 -16.35 -0.74
N ASP A 17 18.58 -16.90 0.42
CA ASP A 17 19.19 -18.13 0.96
C ASP A 17 18.68 -19.42 0.29
N GLY A 18 17.82 -19.30 -0.73
CA GLY A 18 17.19 -20.43 -1.42
C GLY A 18 15.97 -21.01 -0.68
N THR A 19 15.57 -20.46 0.44
CA THR A 19 14.39 -20.93 1.19
C THR A 19 13.12 -20.60 0.42
N ARG A 20 12.24 -21.60 0.27
CA ARG A 20 10.95 -21.43 -0.38
C ARG A 20 9.87 -21.13 0.64
N ILE A 21 9.26 -19.98 0.54
CA ILE A 21 8.14 -19.51 1.37
C ILE A 21 6.82 -19.81 0.68
N ALA A 22 5.95 -20.56 1.34
CA ALA A 22 4.63 -20.88 0.81
C ALA A 22 3.67 -19.71 0.99
N VAL A 23 2.80 -19.49 -0.01
CA VAL A 23 1.74 -18.49 0.06
C VAL A 23 0.38 -19.19 0.10
N ARG A 24 -0.51 -18.72 0.95
CA ARG A 24 -1.92 -19.13 1.00
C ARG A 24 -2.78 -17.88 1.12
N VAL A 25 -3.88 -17.85 0.39
CA VAL A 25 -4.86 -16.78 0.53
C VAL A 25 -5.90 -17.20 1.57
N ASN A 26 -6.08 -16.40 2.60
CA ASN A 26 -7.11 -16.57 3.61
C ASN A 26 -8.13 -15.41 3.53
N ARG A 27 -9.07 -15.34 4.48
CA ARG A 27 -10.10 -14.29 4.52
C ARG A 27 -9.55 -12.85 4.67
N TYR A 28 -8.31 -12.70 5.10
CA TYR A 28 -7.66 -11.40 5.27
C TYR A 28 -6.78 -11.03 4.08
N GLY A 29 -6.41 -11.99 3.22
CA GLY A 29 -5.54 -11.80 2.07
C GLY A 29 -4.40 -12.82 2.00
N PRO A 30 -3.34 -12.55 1.25
CA PRO A 30 -2.18 -13.41 1.15
C PRO A 30 -1.45 -13.55 2.49
N ALA A 31 -1.07 -14.78 2.81
CA ALA A 31 -0.35 -15.15 4.02
C ALA A 31 0.87 -16.01 3.65
N TYR A 32 2.02 -15.67 4.18
CA TYR A 32 3.31 -16.24 3.86
C TYR A 32 3.80 -17.12 5.00
N TYR A 33 4.13 -18.37 4.66
CA TYR A 33 4.45 -19.41 5.64
C TYR A 33 5.86 -19.94 5.44
N ALA A 34 6.59 -20.09 6.54
CA ALA A 34 7.84 -20.82 6.59
C ALA A 34 7.67 -22.29 6.15
N PRO A 35 8.77 -23.00 5.79
CA PRO A 35 8.72 -24.42 5.40
C PRO A 35 8.09 -25.35 6.46
N ASP A 36 8.21 -25.01 7.73
CA ASP A 36 7.63 -25.73 8.87
C ASP A 36 6.17 -25.36 9.16
N GLY A 37 5.58 -24.45 8.35
CA GLY A 37 4.20 -24.03 8.46
C GLY A 37 3.94 -22.85 9.39
N MET A 38 4.99 -22.20 9.95
CA MET A 38 4.83 -20.99 10.74
C MET A 38 4.40 -19.81 9.86
N LEU A 39 3.37 -19.08 10.28
CA LEU A 39 2.92 -17.85 9.63
C LEU A 39 3.91 -16.73 9.93
N LEU A 40 4.58 -16.24 8.89
CA LEU A 40 5.60 -15.19 8.97
C LEU A 40 5.03 -13.80 8.73
N PHE A 41 4.23 -13.66 7.66
CA PHE A 41 3.75 -12.38 7.20
C PHE A 41 2.33 -12.51 6.64
N GLN A 42 1.48 -11.54 6.97
CA GLN A 42 0.10 -11.46 6.50
C GLN A 42 -0.12 -10.12 5.83
N ILE A 43 -0.64 -10.14 4.63
CA ILE A 43 -1.22 -8.95 4.00
C ILE A 43 -2.68 -8.88 4.43
N ASP A 44 -3.02 -7.86 5.21
CA ASP A 44 -4.39 -7.65 5.68
C ASP A 44 -5.13 -6.71 4.73
N ASN A 45 -5.77 -7.30 3.74
CA ASN A 45 -6.66 -6.61 2.82
C ASN A 45 -8.08 -7.01 3.16
N GLN A 46 -8.86 -6.10 3.66
CA GLN A 46 -10.22 -6.35 4.09
C GLN A 46 -11.15 -6.85 2.97
N THR A 47 -10.73 -6.73 1.70
CA THR A 47 -11.53 -7.17 0.55
C THR A 47 -10.64 -7.95 -0.44
N PRO A 48 -10.78 -9.29 -0.53
CA PRO A 48 -10.09 -10.08 -1.54
C PRO A 48 -10.50 -9.62 -2.95
N GLY A 49 -9.53 -9.15 -3.73
CA GLY A 49 -9.74 -8.72 -5.12
C GLY A 49 -9.91 -7.22 -5.35
N ASP A 50 -10.33 -6.44 -4.37
CA ASP A 50 -10.29 -4.98 -4.44
C ASP A 50 -9.04 -4.48 -3.73
N ILE A 51 -8.02 -4.24 -4.53
CA ILE A 51 -6.73 -3.80 -4.03
C ILE A 51 -6.90 -2.45 -3.33
N PHE A 52 -6.95 -2.48 -1.99
CA PHE A 52 -6.59 -1.34 -1.16
C PHE A 52 -7.45 -0.08 -1.26
N MET A 53 -8.67 -0.12 -1.80
CA MET A 53 -9.47 1.08 -1.92
C MET A 53 -10.78 0.99 -1.15
N ASP A 54 -11.00 1.93 -0.25
CA ASP A 54 -12.34 2.20 0.26
C ASP A 54 -13.23 2.68 -0.90
N ARG A 55 -14.51 2.30 -0.87
CA ARG A 55 -15.48 2.78 -1.86
C ARG A 55 -15.52 4.30 -1.81
N VAL A 56 -15.19 4.94 -2.92
CA VAL A 56 -15.45 6.36 -3.09
C VAL A 56 -16.95 6.56 -3.15
N ASP A 57 -17.44 7.55 -2.44
CA ASP A 57 -18.83 7.96 -2.53
C ASP A 57 -19.14 8.36 -3.98
N PHE A 58 -20.02 7.61 -4.66
CA PHE A 58 -20.39 7.81 -6.07
C PHE A 58 -20.96 9.22 -6.34
N ASP A 59 -21.36 9.94 -5.28
CA ASP A 59 -21.88 11.30 -5.39
C ASP A 59 -20.76 12.35 -5.60
N ILE A 60 -19.47 11.97 -5.42
CA ILE A 60 -18.36 12.91 -5.50
C ILE A 60 -17.79 13.01 -6.92
N VAL A 61 -17.65 11.89 -7.61
CA VAL A 61 -17.10 11.79 -8.96
C VAL A 61 -17.91 10.83 -9.82
N SER A 62 -17.86 11.00 -11.15
CA SER A 62 -18.49 10.04 -12.06
C SER A 62 -17.87 8.65 -11.94
N LYS A 63 -18.63 7.62 -12.29
CA LYS A 63 -18.11 6.24 -12.32
C LYS A 63 -16.89 6.09 -13.22
N GLU A 64 -16.85 6.78 -14.34
CA GLU A 64 -15.72 6.75 -15.28
C GLU A 64 -14.43 7.30 -14.64
N VAL A 65 -14.52 8.44 -13.95
CA VAL A 65 -13.41 9.04 -13.21
C VAL A 65 -12.95 8.11 -12.09
N GLN A 66 -13.89 7.52 -11.36
CA GLN A 66 -13.57 6.56 -10.31
C GLN A 66 -12.83 5.34 -10.86
N ASP A 67 -13.32 4.74 -11.95
CA ASP A 67 -12.69 3.57 -12.57
C ASP A 67 -11.26 3.90 -13.04
N LYS A 68 -11.02 5.12 -13.52
CA LYS A 68 -9.69 5.60 -13.92
C LYS A 68 -8.74 5.75 -12.73
N ILE A 69 -9.20 6.35 -11.64
CA ILE A 69 -8.42 6.48 -10.41
C ILE A 69 -8.10 5.09 -9.84
N TYR A 70 -9.06 4.17 -9.85
CA TYR A 70 -8.85 2.78 -9.41
C TYR A 70 -7.83 2.03 -10.28
N ALA A 71 -7.91 2.19 -11.60
CA ALA A 71 -6.93 1.61 -12.52
C ALA A 71 -5.52 2.10 -12.17
N ARG A 72 -5.37 3.40 -11.91
CA ARG A 72 -4.09 3.98 -11.49
C ARG A 72 -3.53 3.37 -10.20
N TYR A 73 -4.36 3.19 -9.18
CA TYR A 73 -3.91 2.56 -7.93
C TYR A 73 -3.61 1.08 -8.09
N ARG A 74 -4.31 0.35 -8.97
CA ARG A 74 -3.95 -1.03 -9.31
C ARG A 74 -2.58 -1.13 -9.98
N GLU A 75 -2.25 -0.19 -10.87
CA GLU A 75 -0.92 -0.09 -11.49
C GLU A 75 0.17 0.25 -10.47
N LEU A 76 -0.12 1.14 -9.51
CA LEU A 76 0.81 1.51 -8.45
C LEU A 76 1.06 0.37 -7.46
N GLY A 77 0.08 -0.50 -7.25
CA GLY A 77 0.18 -1.68 -6.38
C GLY A 77 0.40 -1.35 -4.90
N ALA A 78 1.22 -2.16 -4.25
CA ALA A 78 1.57 -1.97 -2.84
C ALA A 78 2.60 -0.85 -2.66
N PHE A 79 2.38 0.00 -1.63
CA PHE A 79 3.32 1.05 -1.23
C PHE A 79 4.31 0.56 -0.16
N TYR A 80 4.47 -0.74 -0.04
CA TYR A 80 5.45 -1.42 0.82
C TYR A 80 6.04 -2.61 0.08
N ASP A 81 7.24 -3.00 0.48
CA ASP A 81 7.94 -4.16 -0.05
C ASP A 81 7.55 -5.42 0.75
N ALA A 82 6.72 -6.26 0.15
CA ALA A 82 6.24 -7.48 0.79
C ALA A 82 7.36 -8.54 0.91
N GLU A 83 8.22 -8.66 -0.10
CA GLU A 83 9.34 -9.59 -0.10
C GLU A 83 10.32 -9.27 1.03
N TYR A 84 10.73 -8.02 1.13
CA TYR A 84 11.55 -7.53 2.24
C TYR A 84 10.93 -7.82 3.62
N GLN A 85 9.58 -7.65 3.77
CA GLN A 85 8.92 -7.95 5.04
C GLN A 85 8.93 -9.45 5.35
N VAL A 86 8.77 -10.30 4.34
CA VAL A 86 8.87 -11.77 4.49
C VAL A 86 10.29 -12.19 4.86
N GLU A 87 11.30 -11.69 4.17
CA GLU A 87 12.71 -11.95 4.48
C GLU A 87 13.07 -11.55 5.90
N ARG A 88 12.66 -10.36 6.30
CA ARG A 88 12.85 -9.87 7.66
C ARG A 88 12.18 -10.76 8.71
N ALA A 89 10.93 -11.18 8.46
CA ALA A 89 10.20 -12.08 9.34
C ALA A 89 10.88 -13.46 9.43
N TRP A 90 11.38 -13.98 8.31
CA TRP A 90 12.12 -15.23 8.25
C TRP A 90 13.44 -15.16 9.01
N ALA A 91 14.22 -14.09 8.81
CA ALA A 91 15.48 -13.89 9.51
C ALA A 91 15.26 -13.84 11.03
N GLU A 92 14.27 -13.06 11.51
CA GLU A 92 13.93 -12.98 12.92
C GLU A 92 13.42 -14.31 13.48
N TYR A 93 12.59 -15.03 12.73
CA TYR A 93 12.09 -16.33 13.14
C TYR A 93 13.23 -17.33 13.38
N ASN A 94 14.24 -17.33 12.50
CA ASN A 94 15.43 -18.17 12.66
C ASN A 94 16.32 -17.72 13.83
N GLU A 95 16.56 -16.41 13.97
CA GLU A 95 17.37 -15.84 15.04
C GLU A 95 16.80 -16.18 16.44
N LEU A 96 15.47 -16.19 16.56
CA LEU A 96 14.78 -16.56 17.79
C LEU A 96 14.72 -18.08 18.03
N GLY A 97 15.31 -18.91 17.15
CA GLY A 97 15.30 -20.36 17.28
C GLY A 97 13.97 -21.02 16.90
N ARG A 98 13.20 -20.40 16.02
CA ARG A 98 11.93 -20.88 15.50
C ARG A 98 10.87 -21.17 16.57
N PRO A 99 10.49 -20.17 17.37
CA PRO A 99 9.53 -20.34 18.45
C PRO A 99 8.12 -20.67 17.91
N ARG A 100 7.37 -21.52 18.60
CA ARG A 100 6.00 -21.90 18.24
C ARG A 100 5.00 -20.75 18.36
N ASP A 101 5.31 -19.74 19.15
CA ASP A 101 4.51 -18.53 19.38
C ASP A 101 5.07 -17.31 18.63
N PHE A 102 5.75 -17.53 17.51
CA PHE A 102 6.26 -16.45 16.67
C PHE A 102 5.16 -15.45 16.31
N ARG A 103 5.46 -14.19 16.49
CA ARG A 103 4.55 -13.09 16.22
C ARG A 103 4.76 -12.59 14.79
N MET A 104 3.83 -12.95 13.91
CA MET A 104 3.86 -12.58 12.50
C MET A 104 3.92 -11.08 12.28
N TYR A 105 4.46 -10.71 11.14
CA TYR A 105 4.38 -9.36 10.60
C TYR A 105 3.08 -9.18 9.82
N ILE A 106 2.53 -7.98 9.83
CA ILE A 106 1.28 -7.65 9.14
C ILE A 106 1.50 -6.34 8.37
N ALA A 107 1.10 -6.33 7.10
CA ALA A 107 0.95 -5.11 6.32
C ALA A 107 -0.53 -4.83 6.08
N HIS A 108 -0.91 -3.59 6.32
CA HIS A 108 -2.23 -3.07 5.99
C HIS A 108 -2.06 -1.81 5.15
N GLN A 109 -2.76 -1.75 4.01
CA GLN A 109 -2.80 -0.56 3.16
C GLN A 109 -4.24 -0.22 2.85
N THR A 110 -4.61 1.03 3.05
CA THR A 110 -5.92 1.55 2.72
C THR A 110 -5.77 2.82 1.91
N THR A 111 -6.51 2.93 0.82
CA THR A 111 -6.56 4.13 -0.01
C THR A 111 -8.00 4.61 -0.11
N GLY A 112 -8.22 5.89 0.14
CA GLY A 112 -9.54 6.50 0.07
C GLY A 112 -9.48 8.00 -0.16
N SER A 113 -10.63 8.59 -0.51
CA SER A 113 -10.75 10.04 -0.58
C SER A 113 -10.72 10.65 0.81
N SER A 114 -9.88 11.66 1.00
CA SER A 114 -9.76 12.38 2.27
C SER A 114 -10.55 13.70 2.29
N CYS A 115 -10.59 14.42 1.18
CA CYS A 115 -11.39 15.61 0.97
C CYS A 115 -11.52 15.94 -0.52
N TYR A 116 -12.41 16.87 -0.84
CA TYR A 116 -12.63 17.33 -2.22
C TYR A 116 -13.20 18.75 -2.25
N ASN A 117 -13.11 19.38 -3.41
CA ASN A 117 -13.79 20.61 -3.76
C ASN A 117 -14.40 20.50 -5.16
N ASP A 118 -14.82 21.61 -5.77
CA ASP A 118 -15.48 21.61 -7.08
C ASP A 118 -14.56 21.16 -8.23
N ARG A 119 -13.24 21.24 -8.07
CA ARG A 119 -12.25 20.95 -9.10
C ARG A 119 -11.46 19.68 -8.87
N VAL A 120 -11.10 19.38 -7.63
CA VAL A 120 -10.18 18.30 -7.30
C VAL A 120 -10.68 17.42 -6.18
N ILE A 121 -10.21 16.18 -6.17
CA ILE A 121 -10.38 15.22 -5.09
C ILE A 121 -9.01 14.79 -4.57
N PHE A 122 -8.87 14.76 -3.25
CA PHE A 122 -7.66 14.35 -2.55
C PHE A 122 -7.79 12.91 -2.09
N TYR A 123 -6.83 12.10 -2.46
CA TYR A 123 -6.70 10.72 -1.98
C TYR A 123 -5.56 10.61 -0.99
N SER A 124 -5.77 9.78 0.02
CA SER A 124 -4.76 9.41 0.99
C SER A 124 -4.61 7.90 1.01
N THR A 125 -3.38 7.43 0.88
CA THR A 125 -3.01 6.02 1.09
C THR A 125 -2.31 5.90 2.42
N ASN A 126 -2.89 5.17 3.35
CA ASN A 126 -2.27 4.84 4.63
C ASN A 126 -1.65 3.44 4.56
N VAL A 127 -0.37 3.35 4.86
CA VAL A 127 0.38 2.08 4.97
C VAL A 127 0.78 1.89 6.42
N VAL A 128 0.33 0.79 7.00
CA VAL A 128 0.67 0.39 8.36
C VAL A 128 1.39 -0.96 8.32
N LEU A 129 2.61 -0.99 8.81
CA LEU A 129 3.31 -2.23 9.10
C LEU A 129 3.28 -2.46 10.61
N SER A 130 2.94 -3.66 11.02
CA SER A 130 2.87 -4.02 12.42
C SER A 130 3.49 -5.40 12.67
N ARG A 131 3.94 -5.59 13.90
CA ARG A 131 4.34 -6.89 14.41
C ARG A 131 3.45 -7.24 15.58
N ASN A 132 2.65 -8.28 15.43
CA ASN A 132 1.57 -8.57 16.37
C ASN A 132 0.70 -7.35 16.64
N THR A 133 0.16 -6.81 17.33
CA THR A 133 -0.66 -5.58 17.49
C THR A 133 0.15 -4.28 17.57
N ARG A 134 1.49 -4.34 17.60
CA ARG A 134 2.34 -3.16 17.71
C ARG A 134 2.68 -2.61 16.32
N ARG A 135 2.27 -1.37 16.04
CA ARG A 135 2.71 -0.64 14.85
C ARG A 135 4.21 -0.43 14.89
N THR A 136 4.89 -0.79 13.81
CA THR A 136 6.34 -0.61 13.63
C THR A 136 6.65 0.49 12.62
N TYR A 137 5.69 0.78 11.74
CA TYR A 137 5.80 1.77 10.70
C TYR A 137 4.39 2.25 10.31
N GLU A 138 4.25 3.54 10.07
CA GLU A 138 3.03 4.13 9.51
C GLU A 138 3.43 5.27 8.59
N LYS A 139 2.89 5.28 7.37
CA LYS A 139 3.15 6.33 6.38
C LYS A 139 1.92 6.64 5.58
N TYR A 140 1.75 7.90 5.30
CA TYR A 140 0.70 8.42 4.43
C TYR A 140 1.30 8.89 3.12
N TYR A 141 0.63 8.55 2.04
CA TYR A 141 0.91 9.04 0.70
C TYR A 141 -0.32 9.78 0.22
N HIS A 142 -0.11 10.90 -0.45
CA HIS A 142 -1.20 11.73 -0.92
C HIS A 142 -1.13 11.90 -2.42
N ALA A 143 -2.30 11.95 -3.06
CA ALA A 143 -2.46 12.25 -4.48
C ALA A 143 -3.67 13.15 -4.67
N ILE A 144 -3.62 13.97 -5.72
CA ILE A 144 -4.68 14.89 -6.09
C ILE A 144 -5.10 14.53 -7.51
N TYR A 145 -6.40 14.46 -7.74
CA TYR A 145 -6.97 14.17 -9.04
C TYR A 145 -7.99 15.25 -9.41
N ASP A 146 -8.02 15.60 -10.69
CA ASP A 146 -9.08 16.42 -11.25
C ASP A 146 -10.41 15.64 -11.21
N ARG A 147 -11.48 16.27 -10.76
CA ARG A 147 -12.78 15.62 -10.54
C ARG A 147 -13.54 15.29 -11.82
N GLU A 148 -13.27 16.01 -12.91
CA GLU A 148 -13.95 15.82 -14.18
C GLU A 148 -13.23 14.76 -15.04
N THR A 149 -11.89 14.76 -14.99
CA THR A 149 -11.07 13.94 -15.89
C THR A 149 -10.42 12.73 -15.23
N GLY A 150 -10.27 12.73 -13.91
CA GLY A 150 -9.53 11.71 -13.16
C GLY A 150 -8.02 11.74 -13.39
N GLU A 151 -7.48 12.79 -14.02
CA GLU A 151 -6.06 12.96 -14.19
C GLU A 151 -5.39 13.39 -12.88
N ALA A 152 -4.18 12.89 -12.65
CA ALA A 152 -3.38 13.33 -11.51
C ALA A 152 -2.95 14.79 -11.70
N VAL A 153 -3.14 15.57 -10.65
CA VAL A 153 -2.83 17.01 -10.61
C VAL A 153 -1.65 17.22 -9.66
N SER A 154 -0.68 18.00 -10.09
CA SER A 154 0.38 18.46 -9.20
C SER A 154 -0.18 19.44 -8.17
N VAL A 155 0.28 19.36 -6.93
CA VAL A 155 -0.08 20.37 -5.91
C VAL A 155 0.23 21.80 -6.39
N TRP A 156 1.27 21.96 -7.17
CA TRP A 156 1.69 23.25 -7.72
C TRP A 156 0.74 23.81 -8.77
N ASP A 157 0.01 22.95 -9.48
CA ASP A 157 -1.00 23.38 -10.46
C ASP A 157 -2.27 23.96 -9.79
N LEU A 158 -2.38 23.79 -8.48
CA LEU A 158 -3.48 24.38 -7.69
C LEU A 158 -3.21 25.80 -7.27
N PHE A 159 -1.96 26.24 -7.32
CA PHE A 159 -1.57 27.62 -7.03
C PHE A 159 -1.73 28.50 -8.27
N ARG A 160 -1.88 29.78 -8.05
CA ARG A 160 -1.91 30.75 -9.15
C ARG A 160 -0.52 30.83 -9.82
N PRO A 161 -0.45 31.22 -11.10
CA PRO A 161 0.83 31.34 -11.82
C PRO A 161 1.84 32.29 -11.17
N ASP A 162 1.35 33.24 -10.36
CA ASP A 162 2.15 34.23 -9.61
C ASP A 162 2.68 33.69 -8.27
N ALA A 163 2.37 32.44 -7.92
CA ALA A 163 2.86 31.79 -6.69
C ALA A 163 4.25 31.13 -6.85
N GLY A 164 4.97 31.37 -7.94
CA GLY A 164 6.30 30.77 -8.19
C GLY A 164 7.32 31.06 -7.10
N GLU A 165 7.32 32.29 -6.55
CA GLU A 165 8.20 32.66 -5.42
C GLU A 165 7.91 31.83 -4.16
N MET A 166 6.65 31.51 -3.89
CA MET A 166 6.27 30.66 -2.76
C MET A 166 6.73 29.23 -2.97
N GLN A 167 6.68 28.72 -4.20
CA GLN A 167 7.17 27.39 -4.54
C GLN A 167 8.68 27.29 -4.29
N GLU A 168 9.46 28.27 -4.75
CA GLU A 168 10.90 28.32 -4.50
C GLU A 168 11.21 28.38 -3.01
N TRP A 169 10.45 29.18 -2.26
CA TRP A 169 10.62 29.30 -0.82
C TRP A 169 10.36 27.98 -0.10
N LEU A 170 9.28 27.24 -0.47
CA LEU A 170 8.92 25.96 0.14
C LEU A 170 9.89 24.82 -0.21
N LEU A 171 10.60 24.92 -1.34
CA LEU A 171 11.62 23.94 -1.73
C LEU A 171 12.97 24.16 -1.04
N LEU A 172 13.20 25.36 -0.51
CA LEU A 172 14.45 25.76 0.14
C LEU A 172 14.41 25.65 1.67
N HIS A 173 13.26 25.44 2.28
CA HIS A 173 13.02 25.36 3.71
C HIS A 173 12.23 24.10 4.10
#